data_d909de5b5dffeb34ded7e0312a8b7121
#
_entry.id   d909de5b5dffeb34ded7e0312a8b7121
#
_cell.length_a   1.000
_cell.length_b   1.000
_cell.length_c   1.000
_cell.angle_alpha   90.00
_cell.angle_beta   90.00
_cell.angle_gamma   90.00
#
_symmetry.space_group_name_H-M   'P 1'
#
loop_
_entity.id
_entity.type
_entity.pdbx_description
1 polymer ?
#
loop_
_entity_poly.entity_id
_entity_poly.type
_entity_poly.pdbx_seq_one_letter_code
_entity_poly.pdbx_strand_id
1 'polypeptide(L)'
;MFHLILKHRKKIFLILPCCLLVILISFLSGNAFWSSLHAESSDRQFRTFTRRLFQTEVSANTISLHYTLRSPSDYGIADIPATYGSLSSDPVAAKASVRNVLSSLQEFDPGTLSSENALTFKILDTYLENASTGTDYLLYQEPLGPVSGIHTQLPVLLSEYSFYDTQDVETYLALLKETPAYFDSVIQFEQKKAASGLFMPDYQVDSVLDTCQSFIDMGKENYLVSTFDERIASLDLLPENRKDSFRAENMELVTEEIYPAYQNLITAIKSLKGKGTNEQGLSHFPYGKKYYEYLVRQTTGCNESISRL
;
A
#
# COMPACT_ATOMS: atom_id res chain seq x y z
N MET A 1 -9.41 20.08 19.39
CA MET A 1 -9.61 19.14 18.28
C MET A 1 -8.30 18.68 17.65
N PHE A 2 -7.31 19.55 17.49
CA PHE A 2 -5.98 19.23 16.91
C PHE A 2 -5.11 18.23 17.72
N HIS A 3 -5.33 18.08 19.01
CA HIS A 3 -4.50 17.22 19.87
C HIS A 3 -4.89 15.72 19.83
N LEU A 4 -6.07 15.38 19.28
CA LEU A 4 -6.51 13.98 19.15
C LEU A 4 -5.93 13.30 17.90
N ILE A 5 -5.62 14.06 16.85
CA ILE A 5 -5.10 13.57 15.56
C ILE A 5 -3.65 13.07 15.70
N LEU A 6 -2.84 13.71 16.53
CA LEU A 6 -1.43 13.32 16.75
C LEU A 6 -1.26 11.97 17.49
N LYS A 7 -2.26 11.54 18.26
CA LYS A 7 -2.21 10.26 19.00
C LYS A 7 -2.50 9.03 18.11
N HIS A 8 -3.13 9.24 16.94
CA HIS A 8 -3.42 8.19 15.97
C HIS A 8 -2.33 7.99 14.90
N ARG A 9 -1.38 8.94 14.75
CA ARG A 9 -0.25 8.82 13.80
C ARG A 9 0.55 7.50 13.93
N LYS A 10 0.69 6.98 15.16
CA LYS A 10 1.42 5.71 15.39
C LYS A 10 0.62 4.45 14.97
N LYS A 11 -0.70 4.52 14.82
CA LYS A 11 -1.53 3.36 14.44
C LYS A 11 -1.71 3.23 12.92
N ILE A 12 -1.69 4.32 12.17
CA ILE A 12 -1.77 4.34 10.71
C ILE A 12 -0.50 3.69 10.09
N PHE A 13 0.65 3.85 10.73
CA PHE A 13 1.93 3.24 10.32
C PHE A 13 1.96 1.70 10.38
N LEU A 14 1.04 1.06 11.11
CA LEU A 14 1.02 -0.42 11.25
C LEU A 14 0.17 -1.11 10.18
N ILE A 15 -0.76 -0.41 9.54
CA ILE A 15 -1.66 -0.98 8.52
C ILE A 15 -1.03 -0.90 7.12
N LEU A 16 -0.24 0.13 6.86
CA LEU A 16 0.47 0.33 5.59
C LEU A 16 1.42 -0.82 5.18
N PRO A 17 2.24 -1.42 6.09
CA PRO A 17 3.13 -2.51 5.72
C PRO A 17 2.41 -3.78 5.26
N CYS A 18 1.23 -4.08 5.80
CA CYS A 18 0.49 -5.28 5.42
C CYS A 18 -0.12 -5.18 4.01
N CYS A 19 -0.58 -4.00 3.60
CA CYS A 19 -1.05 -3.76 2.25
C CYS A 19 0.10 -3.72 1.24
N LEU A 20 1.28 -3.24 1.65
CA LEU A 20 2.47 -3.10 0.79
C LEU A 20 3.07 -4.44 0.36
N LEU A 21 3.06 -5.44 1.24
CA LEU A 21 3.66 -6.74 0.92
C LEU A 21 2.93 -7.48 -0.20
N VAL A 22 1.63 -7.28 -0.31
CA VAL A 22 0.81 -7.87 -1.38
C VAL A 22 1.07 -7.22 -2.74
N ILE A 23 1.50 -5.97 -2.75
CA ILE A 23 1.78 -5.17 -3.95
C ILE A 23 3.10 -5.58 -4.62
N LEU A 24 4.08 -5.98 -3.82
CA LEU A 24 5.44 -6.32 -4.28
C LEU A 24 5.51 -7.54 -5.18
N ILE A 25 4.54 -8.35 -5.07
CA ILE A 25 4.48 -9.70 -5.62
C ILE A 25 4.43 -9.73 -7.16
N SER A 26 4.03 -8.64 -7.80
CA SER A 26 3.86 -8.57 -9.25
C SER A 26 5.14 -8.27 -10.05
N PHE A 27 6.21 -7.80 -9.41
CA PHE A 27 7.38 -7.26 -10.12
C PHE A 27 8.64 -8.17 -10.15
N LEU A 28 8.69 -9.28 -9.40
CA LEU A 28 9.92 -10.08 -9.22
C LEU A 28 10.12 -11.22 -10.21
N SER A 29 9.56 -11.18 -11.40
CA SER A 29 9.82 -12.19 -12.45
C SER A 29 11.06 -11.86 -13.32
N GLY A 30 12.21 -11.63 -12.71
CA GLY A 30 13.45 -11.34 -13.43
C GLY A 30 14.64 -12.20 -12.96
N ASN A 31 15.02 -13.20 -13.72
CA ASN A 31 16.11 -14.16 -13.45
C ASN A 31 17.55 -13.57 -13.42
N ALA A 32 17.74 -12.25 -13.50
CA ALA A 32 19.08 -11.64 -13.55
C ALA A 32 19.71 -11.36 -12.17
N PHE A 33 18.94 -11.57 -11.09
CA PHE A 33 19.32 -11.14 -9.74
C PHE A 33 20.40 -12.02 -9.06
N TRP A 34 20.56 -13.25 -9.47
CA TRP A 34 21.21 -14.29 -8.65
C TRP A 34 22.66 -14.65 -9.00
N SER A 35 23.20 -14.18 -10.11
CA SER A 35 24.49 -14.71 -10.61
C SER A 35 25.76 -14.09 -10.03
N SER A 36 25.69 -13.01 -9.23
CA SER A 36 26.90 -12.31 -8.75
C SER A 36 27.32 -12.61 -7.28
N LEU A 37 26.66 -13.54 -6.60
CA LEU A 37 26.81 -13.72 -5.15
C LEU A 37 27.92 -14.68 -4.68
N HIS A 38 28.62 -15.38 -5.58
CA HIS A 38 29.49 -16.49 -5.18
C HIS A 38 30.87 -16.12 -4.58
N ALA A 39 31.22 -14.85 -4.48
CA ALA A 39 32.55 -14.43 -4.02
C ALA A 39 32.62 -13.75 -2.63
N GLU A 40 31.47 -13.56 -1.95
CA GLU A 40 31.41 -12.81 -0.68
C GLU A 40 31.20 -13.71 0.55
N SER A 41 31.61 -13.26 1.76
CA SER A 41 31.30 -13.99 3.00
C SER A 41 29.77 -14.04 3.23
N SER A 42 29.28 -15.12 3.84
CA SER A 42 27.84 -15.32 4.15
C SER A 42 27.18 -14.09 4.78
N ASP A 43 27.85 -13.45 5.72
CA ASP A 43 27.34 -12.28 6.43
C ASP A 43 27.22 -11.05 5.51
N ARG A 44 28.14 -10.88 4.55
CA ARG A 44 28.09 -9.80 3.57
C ARG A 44 27.01 -10.07 2.50
N GLN A 45 26.89 -11.31 2.07
CA GLN A 45 25.83 -11.73 1.13
C GLN A 45 24.46 -11.50 1.74
N PHE A 46 24.27 -11.87 3.01
CA PHE A 46 23.02 -11.65 3.73
C PHE A 46 22.68 -10.15 3.85
N ARG A 47 23.63 -9.30 4.22
CA ARG A 47 23.42 -7.84 4.23
C ARG A 47 23.09 -7.27 2.86
N THR A 48 23.67 -7.82 1.79
CA THR A 48 23.35 -7.42 0.43
C THR A 48 21.92 -7.83 0.07
N PHE A 49 21.53 -9.04 0.43
CA PHE A 49 20.16 -9.55 0.25
C PHE A 49 19.13 -8.66 0.98
N THR A 50 19.33 -8.41 2.28
CA THR A 50 18.39 -7.62 3.08
C THR A 50 18.31 -6.17 2.62
N ARG A 51 19.44 -5.57 2.19
CA ARG A 51 19.43 -4.23 1.59
C ARG A 51 18.61 -4.17 0.30
N ARG A 52 18.80 -5.14 -0.58
CA ARG A 52 18.01 -5.20 -1.84
C ARG A 52 16.55 -5.46 -1.59
N LEU A 53 16.23 -6.35 -0.65
CA LEU A 53 14.85 -6.58 -0.23
C LEU A 53 14.21 -5.27 0.28
N PHE A 54 14.91 -4.54 1.15
CA PHE A 54 14.46 -3.23 1.63
C PHE A 54 14.27 -2.21 0.49
N GLN A 55 15.26 -2.09 -0.42
CA GLN A 55 15.16 -1.18 -1.56
C GLN A 55 13.94 -1.51 -2.43
N THR A 56 13.75 -2.80 -2.76
CA THR A 56 12.62 -3.25 -3.56
C THR A 56 11.28 -2.95 -2.87
N GLU A 57 11.20 -3.25 -1.57
CA GLU A 57 10.00 -3.07 -0.75
C GLU A 57 9.58 -1.60 -0.68
N VAL A 58 10.51 -0.74 -0.27
CA VAL A 58 10.19 0.67 -0.06
C VAL A 58 9.93 1.42 -1.37
N SER A 59 10.51 0.94 -2.48
CA SER A 59 10.33 1.52 -3.82
C SER A 59 9.05 1.07 -4.53
N ALA A 60 8.36 0.06 -4.00
CA ALA A 60 7.13 -0.45 -4.61
C ALA A 60 5.95 0.54 -4.53
N ASN A 61 6.03 1.53 -3.65
CA ASN A 61 5.03 2.56 -3.50
C ASN A 61 5.70 3.89 -3.17
N THR A 62 5.50 4.89 -4.00
CA THR A 62 6.15 6.20 -3.89
C THR A 62 5.75 6.94 -2.61
N ILE A 63 4.48 6.82 -2.17
CA ILE A 63 4.05 7.44 -0.90
C ILE A 63 4.80 6.81 0.27
N SER A 64 4.92 5.48 0.29
CA SER A 64 5.67 4.79 1.33
C SER A 64 7.15 5.15 1.31
N LEU A 65 7.75 5.24 0.12
CA LEU A 65 9.13 5.68 -0.05
C LEU A 65 9.33 7.08 0.56
N HIS A 66 8.48 8.03 0.20
CA HIS A 66 8.54 9.42 0.65
C HIS A 66 8.43 9.57 2.17
N TYR A 67 7.51 8.80 2.79
CA TYR A 67 7.32 8.83 4.25
C TYR A 67 8.36 8.02 5.03
N THR A 68 9.06 7.06 4.38
CA THR A 68 10.05 6.21 5.02
C THR A 68 11.44 6.83 4.96
N LEU A 69 11.82 7.41 3.81
CA LEU A 69 13.17 7.91 3.54
C LEU A 69 13.15 9.38 3.13
N ARG A 70 13.90 10.19 3.89
CA ARG A 70 14.12 11.60 3.54
C ARG A 70 15.03 11.75 2.31
N SER A 71 16.02 10.88 2.17
CA SER A 71 17.00 10.88 1.10
C SER A 71 17.14 9.47 0.52
N PRO A 72 16.27 9.05 -0.41
CA PRO A 72 16.31 7.71 -1.02
C PRO A 72 17.68 7.39 -1.67
N SER A 73 18.36 8.40 -2.23
CA SER A 73 19.68 8.25 -2.84
C SER A 73 20.77 7.73 -1.89
N ASP A 74 20.68 8.04 -0.58
CA ASP A 74 21.61 7.54 0.43
C ASP A 74 21.52 6.01 0.61
N TYR A 75 20.38 5.46 0.19
CA TYR A 75 20.11 4.03 0.20
C TYR A 75 20.28 3.38 -1.19
N GLY A 76 20.80 4.13 -2.17
CA GLY A 76 20.99 3.65 -3.55
C GLY A 76 19.70 3.53 -4.33
N ILE A 77 18.68 4.29 -3.97
CA ILE A 77 17.37 4.36 -4.63
C ILE A 77 17.34 5.65 -5.44
N ALA A 78 17.27 5.55 -6.76
CA ALA A 78 17.23 6.67 -7.68
C ALA A 78 16.35 6.35 -8.90
N ASP A 79 15.83 7.38 -9.54
CA ASP A 79 15.11 7.33 -10.83
C ASP A 79 13.93 6.32 -10.85
N ILE A 80 13.15 6.28 -9.77
CA ILE A 80 11.98 5.41 -9.67
C ILE A 80 10.75 6.15 -10.22
N PRO A 81 10.01 5.54 -11.16
CA PRO A 81 8.73 6.08 -11.60
C PRO A 81 7.75 6.23 -10.43
N ALA A 82 6.99 7.31 -10.42
CA ALA A 82 5.92 7.49 -9.45
C ALA A 82 4.88 6.36 -9.58
N THR A 83 4.53 5.73 -8.46
CA THR A 83 3.58 4.62 -8.45
C THR A 83 2.96 4.42 -7.07
N TYR A 84 1.70 3.98 -7.05
CA TYR A 84 1.07 3.42 -5.85
C TYR A 84 1.28 1.91 -5.73
N GLY A 85 1.94 1.28 -6.72
CA GLY A 85 1.86 -0.15 -6.92
C GLY A 85 0.51 -0.56 -7.50
N SER A 86 0.13 -1.82 -7.31
CA SER A 86 -1.18 -2.35 -7.72
C SER A 86 -1.73 -3.31 -6.67
N LEU A 87 -3.04 -3.39 -6.55
CA LEU A 87 -3.69 -4.35 -5.67
C LEU A 87 -3.86 -5.68 -6.41
N SER A 88 -3.04 -6.67 -6.07
CA SER A 88 -3.16 -8.01 -6.66
C SER A 88 -4.43 -8.71 -6.18
N SER A 89 -5.18 -9.30 -7.10
CA SER A 89 -6.35 -10.14 -6.80
C SER A 89 -6.10 -11.63 -7.09
N ASP A 90 -4.84 -12.03 -7.35
CA ASP A 90 -4.44 -13.42 -7.64
C ASP A 90 -3.68 -14.03 -6.45
N PRO A 91 -4.34 -14.88 -5.62
CA PRO A 91 -3.69 -15.52 -4.47
C PRO A 91 -2.55 -16.47 -4.87
N VAL A 92 -2.61 -17.07 -6.07
CA VAL A 92 -1.58 -18.02 -6.53
C VAL A 92 -0.30 -17.27 -6.88
N ALA A 93 -0.42 -16.20 -7.67
CA ALA A 93 0.71 -15.34 -8.00
C ALA A 93 1.29 -14.68 -6.73
N ALA A 94 0.41 -14.21 -5.85
CA ALA A 94 0.77 -13.65 -4.55
C ALA A 94 1.61 -14.64 -3.73
N LYS A 95 1.15 -15.88 -3.59
CA LYS A 95 1.83 -16.93 -2.83
C LYS A 95 3.17 -17.31 -3.44
N ALA A 96 3.21 -17.46 -4.77
CA ALA A 96 4.44 -17.78 -5.49
C ALA A 96 5.54 -16.76 -5.22
N SER A 97 5.21 -15.49 -5.24
CA SER A 97 6.15 -14.40 -5.04
C SER A 97 6.69 -14.34 -3.60
N VAL A 98 5.82 -14.41 -2.59
CA VAL A 98 6.28 -14.49 -1.18
C VAL A 98 7.18 -15.71 -0.97
N ARG A 99 6.81 -16.87 -1.53
CA ARG A 99 7.63 -18.08 -1.43
C ARG A 99 8.99 -17.96 -2.10
N ASN A 100 9.08 -17.25 -3.22
CA ASN A 100 10.36 -17.00 -3.88
C ASN A 100 11.31 -16.21 -2.96
N VAL A 101 10.81 -15.16 -2.31
CA VAL A 101 11.60 -14.39 -1.34
C VAL A 101 11.98 -15.23 -0.13
N LEU A 102 11.03 -16.00 0.43
CA LEU A 102 11.26 -16.90 1.55
C LEU A 102 12.30 -17.97 1.20
N SER A 103 12.19 -18.62 0.04
CA SER A 103 13.16 -19.62 -0.41
C SER A 103 14.56 -19.01 -0.54
N SER A 104 14.67 -17.79 -1.05
CA SER A 104 15.94 -17.09 -1.17
C SER A 104 16.53 -16.68 0.19
N LEU A 105 15.69 -16.33 1.16
CA LEU A 105 16.12 -16.14 2.55
C LEU A 105 16.66 -17.44 3.14
N GLN A 106 15.98 -18.54 2.91
CA GLN A 106 16.31 -19.86 3.48
C GLN A 106 17.54 -20.53 2.83
N GLU A 107 18.14 -19.92 1.79
CA GLU A 107 19.46 -20.32 1.28
C GLU A 107 20.60 -19.95 2.25
N PHE A 108 20.37 -19.02 3.19
CA PHE A 108 21.35 -18.63 4.19
C PHE A 108 21.29 -19.55 5.41
N ASP A 109 22.45 -20.00 5.89
CA ASP A 109 22.56 -20.71 7.18
C ASP A 109 22.69 -19.68 8.32
N PRO A 110 21.67 -19.50 9.17
CA PRO A 110 21.71 -18.56 10.27
C PRO A 110 22.85 -18.86 11.28
N GLY A 111 23.36 -20.09 11.31
CA GLY A 111 24.50 -20.46 12.16
C GLY A 111 25.83 -19.86 11.68
N THR A 112 25.92 -19.43 10.43
CA THR A 112 27.11 -18.77 9.85
C THR A 112 27.06 -17.25 9.87
N LEU A 113 25.91 -16.69 10.29
CA LEU A 113 25.71 -15.24 10.38
C LEU A 113 26.14 -14.66 11.72
N SER A 114 26.48 -13.38 11.75
CA SER A 114 26.61 -12.64 13.00
C SER A 114 25.33 -12.69 13.83
N SER A 115 25.41 -12.49 15.14
CA SER A 115 24.23 -12.53 16.03
C SER A 115 23.12 -11.55 15.60
N GLU A 116 23.50 -10.37 15.09
CA GLU A 116 22.59 -9.35 14.58
C GLU A 116 21.87 -9.84 13.31
N ASN A 117 22.65 -10.35 12.34
CA ASN A 117 22.09 -10.86 11.10
C ASN A 117 21.29 -12.15 11.30
N ALA A 118 21.69 -13.01 12.24
CA ALA A 118 20.91 -14.19 12.61
C ALA A 118 19.54 -13.83 13.25
N LEU A 119 19.48 -12.75 14.02
CA LEU A 119 18.22 -12.21 14.54
C LEU A 119 17.36 -11.66 13.39
N THR A 120 17.96 -10.88 12.48
CA THR A 120 17.28 -10.35 11.29
C THR A 120 16.73 -11.48 10.41
N PHE A 121 17.52 -12.54 10.22
CA PHE A 121 17.06 -13.74 9.51
C PHE A 121 15.79 -14.34 10.15
N LYS A 122 15.79 -14.56 11.48
CA LYS A 122 14.63 -15.12 12.18
C LYS A 122 13.38 -14.25 12.06
N ILE A 123 13.55 -12.93 12.15
CA ILE A 123 12.45 -11.97 11.98
C ILE A 123 11.86 -12.07 10.58
N LEU A 124 12.70 -12.04 9.55
CA LEU A 124 12.28 -12.13 8.15
C LEU A 124 11.64 -13.49 7.82
N ASP A 125 12.22 -14.60 8.31
CA ASP A 125 11.71 -15.94 8.10
C ASP A 125 10.29 -16.06 8.67
N THR A 126 10.10 -15.70 9.94
CA THR A 126 8.77 -15.69 10.58
C THR A 126 7.78 -14.78 9.85
N TYR A 127 8.23 -13.59 9.44
CA TYR A 127 7.40 -12.63 8.72
C TYR A 127 6.97 -13.16 7.36
N LEU A 128 7.87 -13.72 6.57
CA LEU A 128 7.59 -14.26 5.24
C LEU A 128 6.76 -15.55 5.30
N GLU A 129 6.95 -16.41 6.31
CA GLU A 129 6.08 -17.56 6.55
C GLU A 129 4.64 -17.12 6.84
N ASN A 130 4.47 -16.12 7.71
CA ASN A 130 3.16 -15.56 8.00
C ASN A 130 2.57 -14.90 6.74
N ALA A 131 3.35 -14.13 5.99
CA ALA A 131 2.91 -13.52 4.75
C ALA A 131 2.47 -14.56 3.72
N SER A 132 3.22 -15.67 3.56
CA SER A 132 2.84 -16.80 2.70
C SER A 132 1.49 -17.41 3.12
N THR A 133 1.25 -17.54 4.42
CA THR A 133 -0.05 -17.99 4.94
C THR A 133 -1.16 -16.98 4.65
N GLY A 134 -0.85 -15.68 4.76
CA GLY A 134 -1.79 -14.58 4.49
C GLY A 134 -2.29 -14.54 3.06
N THR A 135 -1.51 -15.04 2.10
CA THR A 135 -1.95 -15.08 0.70
C THR A 135 -3.17 -15.99 0.47
N ASP A 136 -3.38 -17.00 1.31
CA ASP A 136 -4.58 -17.85 1.27
C ASP A 136 -5.85 -17.08 1.63
N TYR A 137 -5.69 -15.93 2.29
CA TYR A 137 -6.76 -15.02 2.70
C TYR A 137 -6.75 -13.68 1.94
N LEU A 138 -6.06 -13.61 0.79
CA LEU A 138 -5.87 -12.37 0.04
C LEU A 138 -7.20 -11.63 -0.18
N LEU A 139 -8.23 -12.33 -0.62
CA LEU A 139 -9.54 -11.74 -0.92
C LEU A 139 -10.40 -11.42 0.32
N TYR A 140 -9.92 -11.72 1.54
CA TYR A 140 -10.54 -11.25 2.78
C TYR A 140 -10.12 -9.82 3.17
N GLN A 141 -9.10 -9.28 2.51
CA GLN A 141 -8.71 -7.89 2.71
C GLN A 141 -9.85 -6.95 2.32
N GLU A 142 -9.92 -5.80 3.01
CA GLU A 142 -10.94 -4.79 2.80
C GLU A 142 -10.30 -3.48 2.31
N PRO A 143 -9.96 -3.38 1.01
CA PRO A 143 -9.38 -2.17 0.44
C PRO A 143 -10.37 -1.00 0.43
N LEU A 144 -11.67 -1.30 0.40
CA LEU A 144 -12.75 -0.34 0.57
C LEU A 144 -13.57 -0.70 1.81
N GLY A 145 -14.05 0.30 2.52
CA GLY A 145 -14.88 0.10 3.71
C GLY A 145 -15.57 1.38 4.18
N PRO A 146 -16.60 1.27 5.03
CA PRO A 146 -17.45 2.41 5.41
C PRO A 146 -16.75 3.46 6.28
N VAL A 147 -15.70 3.09 6.99
CA VAL A 147 -14.98 3.99 7.91
C VAL A 147 -13.59 4.33 7.38
N SER A 148 -12.94 3.36 6.74
CA SER A 148 -11.60 3.52 6.19
C SER A 148 -11.44 2.66 4.96
N GLY A 149 -10.65 3.13 4.02
CA GLY A 149 -10.34 2.41 2.79
C GLY A 149 -9.46 3.28 1.89
N ILE A 150 -9.02 2.74 0.78
CA ILE A 150 -8.16 3.43 -0.18
C ILE A 150 -8.82 4.75 -0.62
N HIS A 151 -10.12 4.75 -0.87
CA HIS A 151 -10.89 5.91 -1.31
C HIS A 151 -10.90 7.08 -0.31
N THR A 152 -10.70 6.82 0.98
CA THR A 152 -10.62 7.85 2.01
C THR A 152 -9.18 8.17 2.43
N GLN A 153 -8.30 7.16 2.44
CA GLN A 153 -6.93 7.31 2.94
C GLN A 153 -5.99 7.91 1.90
N LEU A 154 -6.15 7.54 0.62
CA LEU A 154 -5.26 8.03 -0.44
C LEU A 154 -5.29 9.55 -0.57
N PRO A 155 -6.48 10.22 -0.64
CA PRO A 155 -6.51 11.68 -0.71
C PRO A 155 -5.89 12.35 0.52
N VAL A 156 -6.05 11.76 1.71
CA VAL A 156 -5.42 12.29 2.93
C VAL A 156 -3.90 12.19 2.86
N LEU A 157 -3.36 11.04 2.42
CA LEU A 157 -1.92 10.87 2.25
C LEU A 157 -1.36 11.84 1.19
N LEU A 158 -2.10 12.06 0.11
CA LEU A 158 -1.73 13.04 -0.91
C LEU A 158 -1.80 14.49 -0.38
N SER A 159 -2.78 14.82 0.43
CA SER A 159 -2.89 16.16 1.02
C SER A 159 -1.78 16.47 2.01
N GLU A 160 -1.25 15.45 2.67
CA GLU A 160 -0.13 15.55 3.62
C GLU A 160 1.25 15.33 2.99
N TYR A 161 1.34 15.01 1.67
CA TYR A 161 2.60 14.75 0.98
C TYR A 161 3.49 15.99 1.01
N SER A 162 4.62 15.93 1.71
CA SER A 162 5.49 17.08 1.96
C SER A 162 6.30 17.45 0.71
N PHE A 163 6.34 18.75 0.36
CA PHE A 163 7.23 19.27 -0.69
C PHE A 163 8.49 19.82 -0.05
N TYR A 164 9.60 19.16 -0.25
CA TYR A 164 10.91 19.62 0.20
C TYR A 164 11.66 20.33 -0.91
N ASP A 165 11.40 19.94 -2.17
CA ASP A 165 11.96 20.54 -3.37
C ASP A 165 11.02 20.38 -4.56
N THR A 166 11.48 20.81 -5.75
CA THR A 166 10.70 20.74 -7.00
C THR A 166 10.44 19.31 -7.44
N GLN A 167 11.35 18.37 -7.16
CA GLN A 167 11.19 16.97 -7.52
C GLN A 167 10.00 16.32 -6.77
N ASP A 168 9.79 16.70 -5.50
CA ASP A 168 8.63 16.23 -4.74
C ASP A 168 7.31 16.70 -5.36
N VAL A 169 7.27 17.94 -5.86
CA VAL A 169 6.08 18.47 -6.58
C VAL A 169 5.83 17.68 -7.86
N GLU A 170 6.86 17.46 -8.67
CA GLU A 170 6.75 16.69 -9.92
C GLU A 170 6.33 15.24 -9.66
N THR A 171 6.87 14.62 -8.60
CA THR A 171 6.51 13.27 -8.18
C THR A 171 5.06 13.19 -7.70
N TYR A 172 4.61 14.18 -6.93
CA TYR A 172 3.22 14.28 -6.49
C TYR A 172 2.25 14.39 -7.69
N LEU A 173 2.54 15.26 -8.66
CA LEU A 173 1.72 15.42 -9.86
C LEU A 173 1.71 14.13 -10.71
N ALA A 174 2.84 13.42 -10.78
CA ALA A 174 2.90 12.12 -11.43
C ALA A 174 2.04 11.08 -10.70
N LEU A 175 2.00 11.11 -9.36
CA LEU A 175 1.10 10.24 -8.59
C LEU A 175 -0.38 10.51 -8.89
N LEU A 176 -0.79 11.77 -9.06
CA LEU A 176 -2.17 12.06 -9.46
C LEU A 176 -2.53 11.39 -10.80
N LYS A 177 -1.61 11.39 -11.77
CA LYS A 177 -1.78 10.72 -13.09
C LYS A 177 -1.89 9.19 -12.97
N GLU A 178 -1.29 8.58 -11.94
CA GLU A 178 -1.35 7.14 -11.70
C GLU A 178 -2.62 6.69 -10.94
N THR A 179 -3.41 7.63 -10.41
CA THR A 179 -4.60 7.29 -9.60
C THR A 179 -5.65 6.48 -10.38
N PRO A 180 -5.97 6.77 -11.64
CA PRO A 180 -6.93 5.96 -12.40
C PRO A 180 -6.51 4.50 -12.51
N ALA A 181 -5.25 4.22 -12.87
CA ALA A 181 -4.72 2.85 -12.99
C ALA A 181 -4.72 2.11 -11.64
N TYR A 182 -4.39 2.82 -10.57
CA TYR A 182 -4.46 2.25 -9.23
C TYR A 182 -5.89 1.90 -8.81
N PHE A 183 -6.87 2.78 -9.06
CA PHE A 183 -8.28 2.51 -8.77
C PHE A 183 -8.83 1.38 -9.63
N ASP A 184 -8.38 1.22 -10.87
CA ASP A 184 -8.74 0.06 -11.69
C ASP A 184 -8.29 -1.25 -11.03
N SER A 185 -7.12 -1.29 -10.39
CA SER A 185 -6.68 -2.47 -9.63
C SER A 185 -7.55 -2.74 -8.39
N VAL A 186 -8.04 -1.70 -7.72
CA VAL A 186 -8.99 -1.81 -6.60
C VAL A 186 -10.34 -2.35 -7.09
N ILE A 187 -10.83 -1.84 -8.20
CA ILE A 187 -12.08 -2.31 -8.84
C ILE A 187 -11.98 -3.80 -9.19
N GLN A 188 -10.90 -4.22 -9.82
CA GLN A 188 -10.67 -5.63 -10.17
C GLN A 188 -10.61 -6.52 -8.91
N PHE A 189 -10.01 -6.03 -7.84
CA PHE A 189 -9.97 -6.73 -6.57
C PHE A 189 -11.38 -6.92 -5.98
N GLU A 190 -12.19 -5.87 -5.91
CA GLU A 190 -13.56 -5.94 -5.41
C GLU A 190 -14.48 -6.81 -6.28
N GLN A 191 -14.31 -6.77 -7.60
CA GLN A 191 -15.00 -7.69 -8.52
C GLN A 191 -14.64 -9.15 -8.22
N LYS A 192 -13.37 -9.44 -7.94
CA LYS A 192 -12.91 -10.78 -7.57
C LYS A 192 -13.46 -11.22 -6.21
N LYS A 193 -13.50 -10.32 -5.22
CA LYS A 193 -14.18 -10.57 -3.92
C LYS A 193 -15.65 -10.92 -4.13
N ALA A 194 -16.36 -10.13 -4.96
CA ALA A 194 -17.78 -10.36 -5.24
C ALA A 194 -18.01 -11.73 -5.90
N ALA A 195 -17.17 -12.10 -6.88
CA ALA A 195 -17.22 -13.40 -7.52
C ALA A 195 -16.92 -14.57 -6.56
N SER A 196 -16.19 -14.30 -5.47
CA SER A 196 -15.81 -15.29 -4.44
C SER A 196 -16.77 -15.31 -3.25
N GLY A 197 -17.84 -14.52 -3.25
CA GLY A 197 -18.81 -14.43 -2.13
C GLY A 197 -18.26 -13.73 -0.88
N LEU A 198 -17.21 -12.89 -1.03
CA LEU A 198 -16.53 -12.20 0.06
C LEU A 198 -16.78 -10.67 0.02
N PHE A 199 -17.73 -10.22 -0.80
CA PHE A 199 -18.02 -8.80 -0.97
C PHE A 199 -18.79 -8.24 0.23
N MET A 200 -18.64 -6.94 0.45
CA MET A 200 -19.30 -6.20 1.53
C MET A 200 -20.83 -6.14 1.35
N PRO A 201 -21.63 -6.08 2.42
CA PRO A 201 -23.06 -5.91 2.35
C PRO A 201 -23.49 -4.52 1.85
N ASP A 202 -24.71 -4.38 1.39
CA ASP A 202 -25.20 -3.20 0.68
C ASP A 202 -25.11 -1.91 1.50
N TYR A 203 -25.30 -1.94 2.81
CA TYR A 203 -25.17 -0.75 3.65
C TYR A 203 -23.72 -0.21 3.69
N GLN A 204 -22.72 -1.09 3.57
CA GLN A 204 -21.30 -0.68 3.44
C GLN A 204 -21.03 -0.14 2.03
N VAL A 205 -21.61 -0.77 1.01
CA VAL A 205 -21.56 -0.25 -0.37
C VAL A 205 -22.09 1.18 -0.41
N ASP A 206 -23.28 1.42 0.15
CA ASP A 206 -23.89 2.76 0.16
C ASP A 206 -22.98 3.77 0.85
N SER A 207 -22.37 3.43 1.99
CA SER A 207 -21.43 4.31 2.70
C SER A 207 -20.18 4.63 1.87
N VAL A 208 -19.61 3.65 1.15
CA VAL A 208 -18.47 3.87 0.25
C VAL A 208 -18.86 4.79 -0.90
N LEU A 209 -20.05 4.57 -1.51
CA LEU A 209 -20.55 5.41 -2.61
C LEU A 209 -20.77 6.86 -2.15
N ASP A 210 -21.40 7.05 -0.98
CA ASP A 210 -21.66 8.38 -0.41
C ASP A 210 -20.36 9.13 -0.11
N THR A 211 -19.35 8.44 0.41
CA THR A 211 -18.04 9.03 0.70
C THR A 211 -17.32 9.43 -0.59
N CYS A 212 -17.32 8.57 -1.61
CA CYS A 212 -16.73 8.87 -2.91
C CYS A 212 -17.45 10.05 -3.59
N GLN A 213 -18.78 10.09 -3.54
CA GLN A 213 -19.54 11.19 -4.10
C GLN A 213 -19.28 12.49 -3.38
N SER A 214 -19.25 12.48 -2.04
CA SER A 214 -18.94 13.65 -1.23
C SER A 214 -17.56 14.23 -1.55
N PHE A 215 -16.57 13.36 -1.86
CA PHE A 215 -15.25 13.81 -2.28
C PHE A 215 -15.28 14.53 -3.65
N ILE A 216 -16.04 14.02 -4.62
CA ILE A 216 -16.22 14.68 -5.93
C ILE A 216 -16.97 16.01 -5.78
N ASP A 217 -18.01 16.04 -4.94
CA ASP A 217 -18.88 17.20 -4.75
C ASP A 217 -18.15 18.42 -4.12
N MET A 218 -16.95 18.22 -3.55
CA MET A 218 -16.09 19.34 -3.11
C MET A 218 -15.69 20.25 -4.28
N GLY A 219 -15.66 19.75 -5.52
CA GLY A 219 -15.32 20.50 -6.70
C GLY A 219 -13.98 21.26 -6.55
N LYS A 220 -13.99 22.57 -6.83
CA LYS A 220 -12.79 23.43 -6.72
C LYS A 220 -12.35 23.69 -5.27
N GLU A 221 -13.21 23.45 -4.29
CA GLU A 221 -12.90 23.57 -2.85
C GLU A 221 -12.26 22.30 -2.28
N ASN A 222 -11.92 21.32 -3.14
CA ASN A 222 -11.29 20.08 -2.71
C ASN A 222 -9.95 20.37 -2.01
N TYR A 223 -9.74 19.70 -0.89
CA TYR A 223 -8.53 19.89 -0.09
C TYR A 223 -7.24 19.45 -0.79
N LEU A 224 -7.29 18.64 -1.86
CA LEU A 224 -6.12 18.36 -2.71
C LEU A 224 -5.67 19.60 -3.48
N VAL A 225 -6.57 20.58 -3.71
CA VAL A 225 -6.23 21.86 -4.31
C VAL A 225 -5.69 22.83 -3.26
N SER A 226 -6.46 23.08 -2.19
CA SER A 226 -6.08 24.06 -1.18
C SER A 226 -4.78 23.70 -0.44
N THR A 227 -4.60 22.43 -0.05
CA THR A 227 -3.36 21.98 0.62
C THR A 227 -2.15 21.97 -0.33
N PHE A 228 -2.37 21.75 -1.64
CA PHE A 228 -1.30 21.90 -2.64
C PHE A 228 -0.83 23.34 -2.72
N ASP A 229 -1.77 24.29 -2.79
CA ASP A 229 -1.47 25.72 -2.87
C ASP A 229 -0.68 26.20 -1.65
N GLU A 230 -1.05 25.74 -0.45
CA GLU A 230 -0.33 26.04 0.79
C GLU A 230 1.10 25.47 0.77
N ARG A 231 1.26 24.22 0.34
CA ARG A 231 2.57 23.53 0.32
C ARG A 231 3.52 24.13 -0.71
N ILE A 232 3.03 24.44 -1.92
CA ILE A 232 3.86 25.00 -2.97
C ILE A 232 4.27 26.45 -2.66
N ALA A 233 3.43 27.19 -1.94
CA ALA A 233 3.75 28.55 -1.48
C ALA A 233 4.98 28.56 -0.57
N SER A 234 5.20 27.48 0.22
CA SER A 234 6.33 27.36 1.16
C SER A 234 7.69 27.05 0.49
N LEU A 235 7.73 26.80 -0.83
CA LEU A 235 8.97 26.58 -1.56
C LEU A 235 9.60 27.92 -1.98
N ASP A 236 10.35 28.56 -1.09
CA ASP A 236 10.91 29.91 -1.27
C ASP A 236 11.80 30.07 -2.52
N LEU A 237 12.52 29.01 -2.90
CA LEU A 237 13.42 29.05 -4.05
C LEU A 237 12.72 28.83 -5.40
N LEU A 238 11.44 28.47 -5.39
CA LEU A 238 10.69 28.25 -6.63
C LEU A 238 10.08 29.57 -7.13
N PRO A 239 10.36 29.99 -8.38
CA PRO A 239 9.79 31.22 -8.97
C PRO A 239 8.26 31.17 -9.03
N GLU A 240 7.57 32.29 -8.81
CA GLU A 240 6.10 32.37 -8.79
C GLU A 240 5.45 31.87 -10.08
N ASN A 241 6.01 32.17 -11.23
CA ASN A 241 5.48 31.65 -12.49
C ASN A 241 5.53 30.11 -12.60
N ARG A 242 6.49 29.47 -11.94
CA ARG A 242 6.55 28.00 -11.85
C ARG A 242 5.52 27.48 -10.84
N LYS A 243 5.36 28.17 -9.69
CA LYS A 243 4.31 27.83 -8.72
C LYS A 243 2.93 27.92 -9.36
N ASP A 244 2.64 28.96 -10.14
CA ASP A 244 1.37 29.13 -10.84
C ASP A 244 1.14 28.03 -11.88
N SER A 245 2.19 27.63 -12.61
CA SER A 245 2.11 26.50 -13.54
C SER A 245 1.76 25.19 -12.82
N PHE A 246 2.39 24.92 -11.70
CA PHE A 246 2.11 23.72 -10.91
C PHE A 246 0.71 23.73 -10.26
N ARG A 247 0.23 24.89 -9.79
CA ARG A 247 -1.16 25.06 -9.32
C ARG A 247 -2.17 24.73 -10.40
N ALA A 248 -1.94 25.25 -11.62
CA ALA A 248 -2.81 25.00 -12.75
C ALA A 248 -2.81 23.51 -13.13
N GLU A 249 -1.64 22.87 -13.18
CA GLU A 249 -1.51 21.44 -13.44
C GLU A 249 -2.17 20.59 -12.35
N ASN A 250 -1.99 20.94 -11.06
CA ASN A 250 -2.66 20.23 -9.96
C ASN A 250 -4.19 20.32 -10.09
N MET A 251 -4.73 21.50 -10.36
CA MET A 251 -6.18 21.68 -10.55
C MET A 251 -6.69 20.86 -11.73
N GLU A 252 -5.99 20.85 -12.85
CA GLU A 252 -6.31 20.05 -14.03
C GLU A 252 -6.32 18.57 -13.68
N LEU A 253 -5.27 18.05 -13.04
CA LEU A 253 -5.18 16.64 -12.67
C LEU A 253 -6.25 16.22 -11.65
N VAL A 254 -6.59 17.05 -10.69
CA VAL A 254 -7.70 16.77 -9.77
C VAL A 254 -9.01 16.67 -10.54
N THR A 255 -9.22 17.53 -11.54
CA THR A 255 -10.47 17.56 -12.30
C THR A 255 -10.54 16.44 -13.35
N GLU A 256 -9.44 16.20 -14.08
CA GLU A 256 -9.44 15.33 -15.27
C GLU A 256 -8.99 13.89 -14.98
N GLU A 257 -8.29 13.64 -13.86
CA GLU A 257 -7.80 12.32 -13.50
C GLU A 257 -8.46 11.80 -12.20
N ILE A 258 -8.42 12.60 -11.12
CA ILE A 258 -8.89 12.15 -9.81
C ILE A 258 -10.41 12.00 -9.80
N TYR A 259 -11.18 13.00 -10.20
CA TYR A 259 -12.64 12.91 -10.19
C TYR A 259 -13.18 11.83 -11.13
N PRO A 260 -12.68 11.66 -12.37
CA PRO A 260 -13.05 10.53 -13.21
C PRO A 260 -12.71 9.17 -12.61
N ALA A 261 -11.55 9.03 -11.93
CA ALA A 261 -11.19 7.80 -11.24
C ALA A 261 -12.20 7.44 -10.14
N TYR A 262 -12.61 8.42 -9.32
CA TYR A 262 -13.67 8.24 -8.32
C TYR A 262 -15.02 7.92 -8.97
N GLN A 263 -15.38 8.58 -10.06
CA GLN A 263 -16.64 8.30 -10.77
C GLN A 263 -16.66 6.88 -11.34
N ASN A 264 -15.52 6.40 -11.85
CA ASN A 264 -15.35 5.03 -12.32
C ASN A 264 -15.49 4.04 -11.15
N LEU A 265 -14.85 4.33 -10.01
CA LEU A 265 -14.98 3.54 -8.78
C LEU A 265 -16.44 3.46 -8.32
N ILE A 266 -17.15 4.59 -8.24
CA ILE A 266 -18.58 4.64 -7.90
C ILE A 266 -19.39 3.74 -8.84
N THR A 267 -19.17 3.86 -10.13
CA THR A 267 -19.90 3.09 -11.16
C THR A 267 -19.67 1.59 -11.00
N ALA A 268 -18.40 1.20 -10.80
CA ALA A 268 -18.02 -0.20 -10.64
C ALA A 268 -18.58 -0.79 -9.34
N ILE A 269 -18.40 -0.11 -8.20
CA ILE A 269 -18.88 -0.61 -6.90
C ILE A 269 -20.41 -0.66 -6.85
N LYS A 270 -21.09 0.33 -7.42
CA LYS A 270 -22.56 0.33 -7.56
C LYS A 270 -23.05 -0.89 -8.35
N SER A 271 -22.33 -1.32 -9.38
CA SER A 271 -22.69 -2.51 -10.17
C SER A 271 -22.56 -3.82 -9.38
N LEU A 272 -21.82 -3.83 -8.29
CA LEU A 272 -21.63 -4.98 -7.40
C LEU A 272 -22.65 -5.01 -6.25
N LYS A 273 -23.50 -4.00 -6.09
CA LYS A 273 -24.54 -3.98 -5.07
C LYS A 273 -25.45 -5.21 -5.21
N GLY A 274 -25.80 -5.81 -4.07
CA GLY A 274 -26.55 -7.07 -4.00
C GLY A 274 -25.69 -8.33 -4.11
N LYS A 275 -24.37 -8.21 -4.29
CA LYS A 275 -23.46 -9.36 -4.30
C LYS A 275 -22.97 -9.74 -2.89
N GLY A 276 -23.00 -8.82 -1.94
CA GLY A 276 -22.66 -9.07 -0.54
C GLY A 276 -23.86 -9.66 0.19
N THR A 277 -23.73 -10.90 0.65
CA THR A 277 -24.82 -11.62 1.34
C THR A 277 -24.57 -11.79 2.84
N ASN A 278 -23.39 -11.43 3.33
CA ASN A 278 -23.03 -11.59 4.73
C ASN A 278 -23.11 -10.24 5.48
N GLU A 279 -24.14 -10.08 6.30
CA GLU A 279 -24.32 -8.94 7.20
C GLU A 279 -23.85 -9.21 8.64
N GLN A 280 -23.37 -10.42 8.92
CA GLN A 280 -23.04 -10.89 10.28
C GLN A 280 -21.54 -10.78 10.60
N GLY A 281 -20.75 -10.22 9.67
CA GLY A 281 -19.34 -9.96 9.86
C GLY A 281 -18.41 -11.14 9.56
N LEU A 282 -17.12 -10.94 9.83
CA LEU A 282 -16.03 -11.81 9.40
C LEU A 282 -16.20 -13.28 9.77
N SER A 283 -16.70 -13.58 10.98
CA SER A 283 -16.86 -14.96 11.49
C SER A 283 -17.84 -15.81 10.67
N HIS A 284 -18.70 -15.18 9.88
CA HIS A 284 -19.72 -15.84 9.05
C HIS A 284 -19.29 -16.02 7.59
N PHE A 285 -18.13 -15.52 7.21
CA PHE A 285 -17.52 -15.89 5.94
C PHE A 285 -16.90 -17.30 6.02
N PRO A 286 -16.84 -18.04 4.90
CA PRO A 286 -16.04 -19.27 4.83
C PRO A 286 -14.62 -18.97 5.31
N TYR A 287 -14.09 -19.80 6.21
CA TYR A 287 -12.77 -19.59 6.83
C TYR A 287 -12.56 -18.26 7.59
N GLY A 288 -13.59 -17.43 7.82
CA GLY A 288 -13.46 -16.13 8.48
C GLY A 288 -12.81 -16.21 9.87
N LYS A 289 -13.11 -17.28 10.65
CA LYS A 289 -12.44 -17.54 11.94
C LYS A 289 -10.95 -17.80 11.79
N LYS A 290 -10.54 -18.57 10.78
CA LYS A 290 -9.12 -18.85 10.49
C LYS A 290 -8.39 -17.57 10.01
N TYR A 291 -9.07 -16.76 9.22
CA TYR A 291 -8.53 -15.46 8.83
C TYR A 291 -8.34 -14.54 10.04
N TYR A 292 -9.29 -14.53 10.98
CA TYR A 292 -9.14 -13.77 12.22
C TYR A 292 -7.96 -14.27 13.07
N GLU A 293 -7.76 -15.58 13.18
CA GLU A 293 -6.58 -16.17 13.84
C GLU A 293 -5.27 -15.74 13.16
N TYR A 294 -5.26 -15.72 11.83
CA TYR A 294 -4.14 -15.20 11.06
C TYR A 294 -3.88 -13.72 11.36
N LEU A 295 -4.92 -12.87 11.37
CA LEU A 295 -4.79 -11.44 11.67
C LEU A 295 -4.21 -11.20 13.08
N VAL A 296 -4.69 -11.94 14.08
CA VAL A 296 -4.17 -11.86 15.46
C VAL A 296 -2.67 -12.20 15.48
N ARG A 297 -2.28 -13.30 14.85
CA ARG A 297 -0.86 -13.69 14.75
C ARG A 297 -0.04 -12.64 14.03
N GLN A 298 -0.52 -12.15 12.90
CA GLN A 298 0.17 -11.13 12.10
C GLN A 298 0.36 -9.83 12.86
N THR A 299 -0.62 -9.43 13.66
CA THR A 299 -0.61 -8.14 14.38
C THR A 299 0.19 -8.21 15.68
N THR A 300 0.12 -9.33 16.39
CA THR A 300 0.72 -9.46 17.73
C THR A 300 2.05 -10.22 17.74
N GLY A 301 2.37 -10.95 16.66
CA GLY A 301 3.47 -11.91 16.65
C GLY A 301 3.26 -13.13 17.55
N CYS A 302 2.08 -13.26 18.17
CA CYS A 302 1.77 -14.33 19.10
C CYS A 302 1.20 -15.56 18.38
N ASN A 303 1.76 -16.74 18.68
CA ASN A 303 1.29 -18.01 18.13
C ASN A 303 0.28 -18.74 19.05
N GLU A 304 -0.16 -18.11 20.14
CA GLU A 304 -1.17 -18.65 21.02
C GLU A 304 -2.55 -18.71 20.34
N SER A 305 -3.37 -19.64 20.76
CA SER A 305 -4.76 -19.70 20.30
C SER A 305 -5.56 -18.52 20.86
N ILE A 306 -6.53 -18.03 20.09
CA ILE A 306 -7.41 -16.92 20.48
C ILE A 306 -8.12 -17.20 21.82
N SER A 307 -8.41 -18.49 22.12
CA SER A 307 -9.04 -18.88 23.39
C SER A 307 -8.12 -18.71 24.61
N ARG A 308 -6.83 -18.44 24.41
CA ARG A 308 -5.85 -18.18 25.48
C ARG A 308 -5.44 -16.71 25.59
N LEU A 309 -5.76 -15.90 24.58
CA LEU A 309 -5.60 -14.46 24.60
C LEU A 309 -6.80 -13.77 25.23
#